data_af87b3ac2b1007212a15c97135c2aa67
#
_entry.id   af87b3ac2b1007212a15c97135c2aa67
#
_cell.length_a   1.000
_cell.length_b   1.000
_cell.length_c   1.000
_cell.angle_alpha   90.00
_cell.angle_beta   90.00
_cell.angle_gamma   90.00
#
_symmetry.space_group_name_H-M   'P 1'
#
loop_
_entity.id
_entity.type
_entity.pdbx_description
1 polymer ?
#
loop_
_entity_poly.entity_id
_entity_poly.type
_entity_poly.pdbx_seq_one_letter_code
_entity_poly.pdbx_strand_id
1 'polypeptide(L)'
;MDTTVIYRKTDAIIERIGTGRELIIPLLQAIQQEFNYLPSDALDRLYERTDIDRAQLISVATFYSQLRMVPYGKHIIKVCIGTACHVKGANNVYDAFRRELQLEGDNITTADGKYSIEKVACLGCCALAPVVQIDQKIFGPAQPGKVREVLEEFESMVENESE
;
A
#
# COMPACT_ATOMS: atom_id res chain seq x y z
N MET A 1 -0.06 -10.95 -14.00
CA MET A 1 -1.39 -11.61 -13.90
C MET A 1 -1.97 -11.61 -15.29
N ASP A 2 -2.67 -12.66 -15.71
CA ASP A 2 -3.23 -12.74 -17.08
C ASP A 2 -4.37 -11.72 -17.23
N THR A 3 -4.35 -10.89 -18.28
CA THR A 3 -5.37 -9.88 -18.62
C THR A 3 -6.76 -10.47 -18.70
N THR A 4 -6.89 -11.70 -19.20
CA THR A 4 -8.18 -12.40 -19.29
C THR A 4 -8.81 -12.65 -17.91
N VAL A 5 -7.98 -12.98 -16.92
CA VAL A 5 -8.44 -13.19 -15.55
C VAL A 5 -8.85 -11.85 -14.90
N ILE A 6 -8.09 -10.79 -15.17
CA ILE A 6 -8.40 -9.43 -14.69
C ILE A 6 -9.75 -9.00 -15.25
N TYR A 7 -9.98 -9.14 -16.55
CA TYR A 7 -11.24 -8.76 -17.21
C TYR A 7 -12.44 -9.51 -16.64
N ARG A 8 -12.35 -10.83 -16.51
CA ARG A 8 -13.43 -11.66 -15.97
C ARG A 8 -13.81 -11.25 -14.54
N LYS A 9 -12.82 -11.02 -13.68
CA LYS A 9 -13.05 -10.60 -12.29
C LYS A 9 -13.62 -9.17 -12.22
N THR A 10 -13.12 -8.27 -13.07
CA THR A 10 -13.64 -6.91 -13.17
C THR A 10 -15.08 -6.89 -13.66
N ASP A 11 -15.43 -7.70 -14.66
CA ASP A 11 -16.82 -7.83 -15.15
C ASP A 11 -17.76 -8.31 -14.04
N ALA A 12 -17.36 -9.30 -13.26
CA ALA A 12 -18.15 -9.78 -12.12
C ALA A 12 -18.36 -8.69 -11.04
N ILE A 13 -17.36 -7.83 -10.82
CA ILE A 13 -17.48 -6.67 -9.92
C ILE A 13 -18.47 -5.65 -10.47
N ILE A 14 -18.40 -5.34 -11.77
CA ILE A 14 -19.31 -4.41 -12.44
C ILE A 14 -20.76 -4.93 -12.37
N GLU A 15 -20.99 -6.20 -12.66
CA GLU A 15 -22.32 -6.83 -12.59
C GLU A 15 -22.93 -6.76 -11.18
N ARG A 16 -22.10 -6.88 -10.15
CA ARG A 16 -22.54 -6.81 -8.75
C ARG A 16 -22.83 -5.40 -8.26
N ILE A 17 -22.04 -4.41 -8.70
CA ILE A 17 -22.07 -3.03 -8.16
C ILE A 17 -22.90 -2.12 -9.07
N GLY A 18 -22.76 -2.24 -10.39
CA GLY A 18 -23.43 -1.41 -11.39
C GLY A 18 -22.44 -0.61 -12.25
N THR A 19 -23.00 0.19 -13.19
CA THR A 19 -22.25 0.93 -14.22
C THR A 19 -22.29 2.45 -14.08
N GLY A 20 -23.06 2.99 -13.13
CA GLY A 20 -23.29 4.42 -12.97
C GLY A 20 -22.04 5.19 -12.52
N ARG A 21 -21.94 6.46 -12.93
CA ARG A 21 -20.81 7.35 -12.58
C ARG A 21 -20.65 7.58 -11.07
N GLU A 22 -21.72 7.56 -10.32
CA GLU A 22 -21.76 7.69 -8.87
C GLU A 22 -21.09 6.50 -8.15
N LEU A 23 -20.90 5.38 -8.84
CA LEU A 23 -20.35 4.14 -8.29
C LEU A 23 -18.82 4.02 -8.46
N ILE A 24 -18.15 5.06 -8.92
CA ILE A 24 -16.71 5.07 -9.18
C ILE A 24 -15.88 4.63 -7.96
N ILE A 25 -16.17 5.17 -6.77
CA ILE A 25 -15.42 4.82 -5.54
C ILE A 25 -15.70 3.37 -5.12
N PRO A 26 -16.95 2.90 -5.00
CA PRO A 26 -17.25 1.49 -4.73
C PRO A 26 -16.60 0.52 -5.71
N LEU A 27 -16.57 0.84 -7.01
CA LEU A 27 -15.94 0.02 -8.04
C LEU A 27 -14.43 -0.07 -7.84
N LEU A 28 -13.75 1.07 -7.66
CA LEU A 28 -12.30 1.11 -7.42
C LEU A 28 -11.92 0.37 -6.13
N GLN A 29 -12.70 0.54 -5.06
CA GLN A 29 -12.46 -0.18 -3.80
C GLN A 29 -12.63 -1.70 -3.96
N ALA A 30 -13.65 -2.15 -4.67
CA ALA A 30 -13.87 -3.58 -4.92
C ALA A 30 -12.76 -4.20 -5.79
N ILE A 31 -12.27 -3.47 -6.80
CA ILE A 31 -11.12 -3.89 -7.60
C ILE A 31 -9.87 -3.98 -6.73
N GLN A 32 -9.61 -2.99 -5.89
CA GLN A 32 -8.47 -3.03 -4.99
C GLN A 32 -8.55 -4.17 -3.96
N GLN A 33 -9.74 -4.50 -3.46
CA GLN A 33 -9.95 -5.67 -2.59
C GLN A 33 -9.64 -6.98 -3.31
N GLU A 34 -9.99 -7.09 -4.60
CA GLU A 34 -9.78 -8.30 -5.40
C GLU A 34 -8.32 -8.50 -5.81
N PHE A 35 -7.61 -7.41 -6.15
CA PHE A 35 -6.26 -7.47 -6.72
C PHE A 35 -5.16 -6.93 -5.78
N ASN A 36 -5.50 -6.36 -4.62
CA ASN A 36 -4.64 -5.61 -3.70
C ASN A 36 -4.09 -4.28 -4.26
N TYR A 37 -4.40 -3.93 -5.50
CA TYR A 37 -4.10 -2.67 -6.17
C TYR A 37 -5.09 -2.46 -7.33
N LEU A 38 -4.94 -1.36 -8.07
CA LEU A 38 -5.75 -1.06 -9.25
C LEU A 38 -4.93 -1.37 -10.53
N PRO A 39 -5.06 -2.59 -11.11
CA PRO A 39 -4.41 -2.90 -12.38
C PRO A 39 -4.87 -1.96 -13.49
N SER A 40 -3.95 -1.53 -14.38
CA SER A 40 -4.32 -0.74 -15.56
C SER A 40 -5.38 -1.39 -16.41
N ASP A 41 -5.26 -2.71 -16.63
CA ASP A 41 -6.23 -3.50 -17.39
C ASP A 41 -7.63 -3.46 -16.75
N ALA A 42 -7.72 -3.47 -15.41
CA ALA A 42 -9.01 -3.35 -14.73
C ALA A 42 -9.62 -1.95 -14.88
N LEU A 43 -8.79 -0.90 -14.87
CA LEU A 43 -9.26 0.47 -15.12
C LEU A 43 -9.72 0.65 -16.58
N ASP A 44 -9.01 0.08 -17.54
CA ASP A 44 -9.40 0.07 -18.94
C ASP A 44 -10.73 -0.68 -19.13
N ARG A 45 -10.90 -1.82 -18.44
CA ARG A 45 -12.15 -2.57 -18.47
C ARG A 45 -13.33 -1.82 -17.85
N LEU A 46 -13.11 -1.08 -16.74
CA LEU A 46 -14.13 -0.18 -16.18
C LEU A 46 -14.56 0.88 -17.19
N TYR A 47 -13.59 1.54 -17.85
CA TYR A 47 -13.89 2.52 -18.88
C TYR A 47 -14.74 1.94 -20.03
N GLU A 48 -14.45 0.71 -20.49
CA GLU A 48 -15.18 0.05 -21.57
C GLU A 48 -16.61 -0.35 -21.19
N ARG A 49 -16.84 -0.68 -19.92
CA ARG A 49 -18.06 -1.34 -19.45
C ARG A 49 -18.96 -0.48 -18.58
N THR A 50 -18.56 0.75 -18.27
CA THR A 50 -19.30 1.68 -17.41
C THR A 50 -19.43 3.05 -18.07
N ASP A 51 -20.30 3.89 -17.52
CA ASP A 51 -20.46 5.29 -17.97
C ASP A 51 -19.39 6.23 -17.41
N ILE A 52 -18.31 5.70 -16.86
CA ILE A 52 -17.24 6.48 -16.19
C ILE A 52 -16.12 6.77 -17.19
N ASP A 53 -15.79 8.04 -17.32
CA ASP A 53 -14.70 8.48 -18.19
C ASP A 53 -13.32 8.05 -17.63
N ARG A 54 -12.37 7.71 -18.53
CA ARG A 54 -11.01 7.29 -18.16
C ARG A 54 -10.27 8.35 -17.33
N ALA A 55 -10.41 9.62 -17.69
CA ALA A 55 -9.79 10.70 -16.93
C ALA A 55 -10.36 10.80 -15.51
N GLN A 56 -11.64 10.52 -15.35
CA GLN A 56 -12.33 10.50 -14.07
C GLN A 56 -11.84 9.33 -13.20
N LEU A 57 -11.68 8.13 -13.79
CA LEU A 57 -11.12 6.96 -13.10
C LEU A 57 -9.72 7.24 -12.57
N ILE A 58 -8.82 7.75 -13.41
CA ILE A 58 -7.45 8.08 -13.03
C ILE A 58 -7.42 9.20 -11.99
N SER A 59 -8.22 10.25 -12.16
CA SER A 59 -8.30 11.36 -11.22
C SER A 59 -8.71 10.90 -9.83
N VAL A 60 -9.72 10.07 -9.71
CA VAL A 60 -10.18 9.52 -8.42
C VAL A 60 -9.15 8.55 -7.86
N ALA A 61 -8.60 7.65 -8.68
CA ALA A 61 -7.59 6.68 -8.25
C ALA A 61 -6.32 7.33 -7.70
N THR A 62 -5.92 8.48 -8.25
CA THR A 62 -4.72 9.21 -7.79
C THR A 62 -5.00 10.21 -6.67
N PHE A 63 -6.24 10.70 -6.55
CA PHE A 63 -6.62 11.62 -5.49
C PHE A 63 -6.66 10.96 -4.11
N TYR A 64 -7.20 9.74 -4.03
CA TYR A 64 -7.31 9.02 -2.77
C TYR A 64 -6.06 8.20 -2.51
N SER A 65 -5.26 8.59 -1.51
CA SER A 65 -4.02 7.88 -1.11
C SER A 65 -4.23 6.43 -0.68
N GLN A 66 -5.46 6.04 -0.38
CA GLN A 66 -5.84 4.65 -0.07
C GLN A 66 -5.91 3.77 -1.32
N LEU A 67 -6.10 4.36 -2.51
CA LEU A 67 -6.15 3.64 -3.77
C LEU A 67 -4.73 3.51 -4.35
N ARG A 68 -4.35 2.32 -4.73
CA ARG A 68 -2.98 1.95 -5.08
C ARG A 68 -2.90 1.56 -6.54
N MET A 69 -2.12 2.32 -7.32
CA MET A 69 -1.90 2.07 -8.75
C MET A 69 -0.80 1.03 -9.02
N VAL A 70 -0.03 0.66 -7.98
CA VAL A 70 1.06 -0.32 -8.06
C VAL A 70 0.84 -1.44 -7.05
N PRO A 71 1.25 -2.68 -7.37
CA PRO A 71 1.13 -3.79 -6.43
C PRO A 71 2.01 -3.54 -5.21
N TYR A 72 1.46 -3.83 -4.03
CA TYR A 72 2.21 -3.85 -2.78
C TYR A 72 2.74 -5.26 -2.49
N GLY A 73 3.82 -5.31 -1.71
CA GLY A 73 4.37 -6.55 -1.19
C GLY A 73 3.44 -7.20 -0.16
N LYS A 74 3.83 -8.40 0.26
CA LYS A 74 3.11 -9.19 1.26
C LYS A 74 2.96 -8.44 2.59
N HIS A 75 4.00 -7.70 3.01
CA HIS A 75 4.05 -6.93 4.24
C HIS A 75 4.21 -5.44 3.95
N ILE A 76 3.49 -4.59 4.67
CA ILE A 76 3.49 -3.15 4.45
C ILE A 76 4.15 -2.46 5.65
N ILE A 77 5.25 -1.75 5.38
CA ILE A 77 5.98 -0.93 6.35
C ILE A 77 5.49 0.50 6.25
N LYS A 78 4.85 1.00 7.30
CA LYS A 78 4.36 2.38 7.41
C LYS A 78 5.26 3.17 8.34
N VAL A 79 5.93 4.19 7.82
CA VAL A 79 6.77 5.09 8.63
C VAL A 79 5.99 6.38 8.91
N CYS A 80 5.73 6.64 10.19
CA CYS A 80 5.04 7.85 10.61
C CYS A 80 5.93 9.08 10.41
N ILE A 81 5.44 10.08 9.65
CA ILE A 81 6.09 11.36 9.43
C ILE A 81 5.38 12.53 10.13
N GLY A 82 4.44 12.24 11.05
CA GLY A 82 3.80 13.26 11.87
C GLY A 82 4.79 14.07 12.67
N THR A 83 4.42 15.25 13.16
CA THR A 83 5.32 16.24 13.75
C THR A 83 6.28 15.66 14.80
N ALA A 84 5.78 14.87 15.76
CA ALA A 84 6.64 14.28 16.80
C ALA A 84 7.68 13.29 16.22
N CYS A 85 7.30 12.48 15.25
CA CYS A 85 8.18 11.54 14.57
C CYS A 85 9.18 12.27 13.67
N HIS A 86 8.71 13.29 12.93
CA HIS A 86 9.55 14.10 12.05
C HIS A 86 10.69 14.77 12.81
N VAL A 87 10.38 15.46 13.94
CA VAL A 87 11.38 16.12 14.78
C VAL A 87 12.40 15.12 15.35
N LYS A 88 11.99 13.89 15.59
CA LYS A 88 12.86 12.81 16.08
C LYS A 88 13.56 12.01 14.97
N GLY A 89 13.50 12.49 13.72
CA GLY A 89 14.29 11.94 12.62
C GLY A 89 13.64 10.78 11.87
N ALA A 90 12.29 10.74 11.77
CA ALA A 90 11.57 9.70 11.05
C ALA A 90 11.97 9.56 9.57
N ASN A 91 12.37 10.65 8.90
CA ASN A 91 12.89 10.56 7.54
C ASN A 91 14.17 9.73 7.46
N ASN A 92 15.08 9.87 8.43
CA ASN A 92 16.30 9.05 8.46
C ASN A 92 15.97 7.55 8.69
N VAL A 93 14.94 7.26 9.48
CA VAL A 93 14.43 5.90 9.66
C VAL A 93 13.86 5.36 8.34
N TYR A 94 13.04 6.15 7.64
CA TYR A 94 12.51 5.78 6.32
C TYR A 94 13.62 5.49 5.31
N ASP A 95 14.62 6.36 5.22
CA ASP A 95 15.76 6.19 4.32
C ASP A 95 16.62 4.97 4.69
N ALA A 96 16.72 4.64 5.99
CA ALA A 96 17.40 3.43 6.46
C ALA A 96 16.65 2.16 6.05
N PHE A 97 15.31 2.14 6.17
CA PHE A 97 14.49 1.04 5.65
C PHE A 97 14.66 0.87 4.14
N ARG A 98 14.62 1.95 3.37
CA ARG A 98 14.81 1.88 1.91
C ARG A 98 16.15 1.25 1.53
N ARG A 99 17.23 1.63 2.24
CA ARG A 99 18.57 1.06 2.02
C ARG A 99 18.64 -0.42 2.40
N GLU A 100 18.09 -0.79 3.56
CA GLU A 100 18.09 -2.19 4.02
C GLU A 100 17.28 -3.09 3.07
N LEU A 101 16.16 -2.58 2.55
CA LEU A 101 15.29 -3.25 1.59
C LEU A 101 15.78 -3.13 0.13
N GLN A 102 16.91 -2.47 -0.13
CA GLN A 102 17.51 -2.28 -1.45
C GLN A 102 16.54 -1.64 -2.46
N LEU A 103 15.73 -0.68 -1.99
CA LEU A 103 14.77 0.03 -2.83
C LEU A 103 15.43 1.20 -3.56
N GLU A 104 15.47 1.12 -4.89
CA GLU A 104 16.08 2.13 -5.77
C GLU A 104 15.01 3.06 -6.39
N GLY A 105 15.41 4.30 -6.67
CA GLY A 105 14.55 5.29 -7.31
C GLY A 105 13.24 5.50 -6.56
N ASP A 106 12.12 5.47 -7.26
CA ASP A 106 10.77 5.63 -6.69
C ASP A 106 10.09 4.31 -6.32
N ASN A 107 10.82 3.20 -6.39
CA ASN A 107 10.26 1.90 -6.01
C ASN A 107 9.91 1.88 -4.52
N ILE A 108 8.71 1.42 -4.23
CA ILE A 108 8.20 1.27 -2.86
C ILE A 108 8.10 -0.19 -2.43
N THR A 109 8.26 -1.13 -3.37
CA THR A 109 8.14 -2.58 -3.14
C THR A 109 9.46 -3.27 -3.49
N THR A 110 9.88 -4.22 -2.67
CA THR A 110 11.06 -5.05 -2.91
C THR A 110 10.89 -5.94 -4.13
N ALA A 111 12.00 -6.28 -4.81
CA ALA A 111 11.98 -7.08 -6.03
C ALA A 111 11.35 -8.48 -5.85
N ASP A 112 11.46 -9.04 -4.65
CA ASP A 112 10.85 -10.32 -4.26
C ASP A 112 9.36 -10.20 -3.91
N GLY A 113 8.81 -8.96 -3.87
CA GLY A 113 7.43 -8.70 -3.48
C GLY A 113 7.14 -8.96 -1.99
N LYS A 114 8.15 -9.06 -1.14
CA LYS A 114 7.96 -9.36 0.29
C LYS A 114 7.53 -8.13 1.06
N TYR A 115 8.19 -6.99 0.85
CA TYR A 115 7.92 -5.75 1.59
C TYR A 115 7.55 -4.59 0.67
N SER A 116 6.64 -3.74 1.15
CA SER A 116 6.43 -2.39 0.63
C SER A 116 6.59 -1.37 1.73
N ILE A 117 7.08 -0.17 1.40
CA ILE A 117 7.26 0.92 2.36
C ILE A 117 6.49 2.17 1.94
N GLU A 118 5.81 2.80 2.89
CA GLU A 118 5.11 4.06 2.67
C GLU A 118 5.28 5.02 3.85
N LYS A 119 5.19 6.32 3.56
CA LYS A 119 5.10 7.37 4.59
C LYS A 119 3.64 7.61 4.95
N VAL A 120 3.33 7.67 6.23
CA VAL A 120 1.99 7.99 6.72
C VAL A 120 2.00 9.23 7.59
N ALA A 121 0.93 10.03 7.51
CA ALA A 121 0.85 11.31 8.21
C ALA A 121 0.90 11.14 9.75
N CYS A 122 0.21 10.15 10.31
CA CYS A 122 0.24 9.87 11.74
C CYS A 122 -0.29 8.45 12.04
N LEU A 123 0.39 7.76 12.96
CA LEU A 123 -0.02 6.45 13.48
C LEU A 123 -0.69 6.52 14.87
N GLY A 124 -0.78 7.72 15.46
CA GLY A 124 -1.40 7.93 16.76
C GLY A 124 -0.52 7.56 17.98
N CYS A 125 0.67 7.02 17.79
CA CYS A 125 1.56 6.51 18.85
C CYS A 125 2.72 7.48 19.17
N CYS A 126 2.45 8.77 19.32
CA CYS A 126 3.47 9.83 19.45
C CYS A 126 4.43 9.65 20.64
N ALA A 127 4.00 8.96 21.70
CA ALA A 127 4.87 8.66 22.86
C ALA A 127 6.06 7.76 22.47
N LEU A 128 5.88 6.90 21.46
CA LEU A 128 6.89 5.98 20.94
C LEU A 128 7.67 6.53 19.74
N ALA A 129 7.54 7.83 19.44
CA ALA A 129 8.17 8.44 18.27
C ALA A 129 9.71 8.33 18.28
N PRO A 130 10.35 8.06 17.13
CA PRO A 130 9.79 7.78 15.80
C PRO A 130 9.12 6.41 15.73
N VAL A 131 7.96 6.31 15.03
CA VAL A 131 7.14 5.10 15.01
C VAL A 131 7.12 4.50 13.61
N VAL A 132 7.28 3.20 13.56
CA VAL A 132 7.09 2.37 12.36
C VAL A 132 6.03 1.31 12.68
N GLN A 133 5.18 1.05 11.72
CA GLN A 133 4.24 -0.06 11.77
C GLN A 133 4.54 -1.02 10.62
N ILE A 134 4.60 -2.31 10.90
CA ILE A 134 4.68 -3.37 9.88
C ILE A 134 3.41 -4.20 10.04
N ASP A 135 2.55 -4.17 9.03
CA ASP A 135 1.19 -4.72 9.05
C ASP A 135 0.39 -4.19 10.26
N GLN A 136 0.20 -5.02 11.30
CA GLN A 136 -0.51 -4.65 12.54
C GLN A 136 0.43 -4.41 13.74
N LYS A 137 1.74 -4.67 13.58
CA LYS A 137 2.72 -4.56 14.67
C LYS A 137 3.35 -3.16 14.69
N ILE A 138 3.48 -2.57 15.88
CA ILE A 138 4.04 -1.23 16.11
C ILE A 138 5.45 -1.36 16.69
N PHE A 139 6.39 -0.66 16.10
CA PHE A 139 7.80 -0.57 16.53
C PHE A 139 8.17 0.87 16.85
N GLY A 140 8.71 1.10 18.05
CA GLY A 140 9.15 2.43 18.48
C GLY A 140 9.80 2.42 19.86
N PRO A 141 10.73 3.33 20.12
CA PRO A 141 11.31 4.33 19.22
C PRO A 141 12.22 3.71 18.15
N ALA A 142 11.87 3.89 16.88
CA ALA A 142 12.65 3.36 15.78
C ALA A 142 13.93 4.17 15.54
N GLN A 143 15.05 3.49 15.30
CA GLN A 143 16.35 4.11 15.04
C GLN A 143 16.90 3.65 13.69
N PRO A 144 17.54 4.55 12.91
CA PRO A 144 18.11 4.18 11.61
C PRO A 144 19.10 3.00 11.67
N GLY A 145 19.88 2.89 12.76
CA GLY A 145 20.84 1.80 12.94
C GLY A 145 20.26 0.47 13.38
N LYS A 146 18.96 0.41 13.71
CA LYS A 146 18.27 -0.79 14.22
C LYS A 146 17.19 -1.33 13.26
N VAL A 147 17.17 -0.87 12.03
CA VAL A 147 16.16 -1.28 11.05
C VAL A 147 16.20 -2.78 10.78
N ARG A 148 17.39 -3.37 10.70
CA ARG A 148 17.56 -4.81 10.53
C ARG A 148 16.98 -5.60 11.71
N GLU A 149 17.26 -5.17 12.94
CA GLU A 149 16.71 -5.79 14.16
C GLU A 149 15.17 -5.76 14.15
N VAL A 150 14.58 -4.64 13.71
CA VAL A 150 13.11 -4.49 13.59
C VAL A 150 12.53 -5.48 12.57
N LEU A 151 13.19 -5.67 11.42
CA LEU A 151 12.75 -6.61 10.40
C LEU A 151 12.88 -8.07 10.89
N GLU A 152 13.99 -8.42 11.53
CA GLU A 152 14.22 -9.76 12.12
C GLU A 152 13.21 -10.05 13.23
N GLU A 153 12.94 -9.09 14.11
CA GLU A 153 11.91 -9.22 15.16
C GLU A 153 10.53 -9.45 14.54
N PHE A 154 10.16 -8.69 13.52
CA PHE A 154 8.89 -8.87 12.82
C PHE A 154 8.79 -10.24 12.16
N GLU A 155 9.83 -10.72 11.47
CA GLU A 155 9.85 -12.04 10.82
C GLU A 155 9.67 -13.16 11.86
N SER A 156 10.36 -13.08 12.99
CA SER A 156 10.20 -14.04 14.09
C SER A 156 8.77 -14.08 14.65
N MET A 157 8.10 -12.93 14.72
CA MET A 157 6.70 -12.87 15.16
C MET A 157 5.74 -13.53 14.16
N VAL A 158 5.98 -13.33 12.84
CA VAL A 158 5.14 -13.91 11.77
C VAL A 158 5.30 -15.43 11.71
N GLU A 159 6.51 -15.95 11.89
CA GLU A 159 6.79 -17.40 11.91
C GLU A 159 6.05 -18.08 13.08
N ASN A 160 6.07 -17.48 14.26
CA ASN A 160 5.38 -17.99 15.44
C ASN A 160 3.85 -17.95 15.36
N GLU A 161 3.27 -17.04 14.55
CA GLU A 161 1.82 -16.95 14.33
C GLU A 161 1.33 -17.93 13.23
N SER A 162 2.25 -18.60 12.52
CA SER A 162 1.95 -19.55 11.43
C SER A 162 1.93 -21.01 11.88
N GLU A 163 2.29 -21.30 13.13
CA GLU A 163 2.21 -22.63 13.78
C GLU A 163 0.90 -22.75 14.58
#